data_b479edd74e58dfc0ce4e1e12f057b286
#
_entry.id   b479edd74e58dfc0ce4e1e12f057b286
#
_cell.length_a   1.000
_cell.length_b   1.000
_cell.length_c   1.000
_cell.angle_alpha   90.00
_cell.angle_beta   90.00
_cell.angle_gamma   90.00
#
_symmetry.space_group_name_H-M   'P 1'
#
loop_
_entity.id
_entity.type
_entity.pdbx_description
1 polymer ?
#
loop_
_entity_poly.entity_id
_entity_poly.type
_entity_poly.pdbx_seq_one_letter_code
_entity_poly.pdbx_strand_id
1 'polypeptide(L)'
;MAEILNGTTPTITYKFKHVEVSDIATAILTIKKGHNIAIEKTLSDAIVGEDTLSWRLTQAQTLSVLGSAEVMINWVTTGGIRGGSNKTMLLFTGNHIMEVI
;
A
#
# COMPACT_ATOMS: atom_id res chain seq x y z
N MET A 1 -0.82 -9.90 -12.29
CA MET A 1 0.03 -8.95 -11.57
C MET A 1 -0.33 -7.53 -12.02
N ALA A 2 -0.63 -6.65 -11.07
CA ALA A 2 -0.90 -5.26 -11.39
C ALA A 2 0.40 -4.53 -11.72
N GLU A 3 0.34 -3.60 -12.67
CA GLU A 3 1.50 -2.81 -13.08
C GLU A 3 1.36 -1.37 -12.61
N ILE A 4 2.47 -0.82 -12.13
CA ILE A 4 2.58 0.58 -11.72
C ILE A 4 3.70 1.21 -12.53
N LEU A 5 3.38 2.27 -13.29
CA LEU A 5 4.39 3.03 -14.02
C LEU A 5 5.12 3.95 -13.04
N ASN A 6 6.46 3.93 -13.06
CA ASN A 6 7.27 4.78 -12.19
C ASN A 6 6.90 6.26 -12.36
N GLY A 7 6.85 6.98 -11.26
CA GLY A 7 6.54 8.41 -11.23
C GLY A 7 5.06 8.74 -11.21
N THR A 8 4.17 7.76 -11.36
CA THR A 8 2.73 8.00 -11.26
C THR A 8 2.26 7.94 -9.81
N THR A 9 1.01 8.34 -9.57
CA THR A 9 0.44 8.42 -8.23
C THR A 9 -0.80 7.53 -8.08
N PRO A 10 -0.62 6.20 -8.15
CA PRO A 10 -1.75 5.27 -8.04
C PRO A 10 -2.29 5.21 -6.62
N THR A 11 -3.54 4.77 -6.50
CA THR A 11 -4.18 4.52 -5.21
C THR A 11 -4.31 3.01 -5.00
N ILE A 12 -3.84 2.54 -3.85
CA ILE A 12 -4.00 1.14 -3.45
C ILE A 12 -5.13 1.08 -2.45
N THR A 13 -6.15 0.27 -2.75
CA THR A 13 -7.34 0.13 -1.93
C THR A 13 -7.46 -1.30 -1.40
N TYR A 14 -7.73 -1.43 -0.10
CA TYR A 14 -8.00 -2.71 0.53
C TYR A 14 -9.41 -2.70 1.11
N LYS A 15 -10.21 -3.71 0.73
CA LYS A 15 -11.57 -3.89 1.23
C LYS A 15 -11.59 -4.91 2.37
N PHE A 16 -12.12 -4.51 3.52
CA PHE A 16 -12.27 -5.38 4.69
C PHE A 16 -13.61 -6.12 4.58
N LYS A 17 -13.58 -7.44 4.80
CA LYS A 17 -14.79 -8.28 4.68
C LYS A 17 -15.38 -8.70 6.03
N HIS A 18 -14.54 -8.86 7.05
CA HIS A 18 -14.93 -9.40 8.34
C HIS A 18 -14.55 -8.50 9.51
N VAL A 19 -14.04 -7.31 9.21
CA VAL A 19 -13.61 -6.33 10.19
C VAL A 19 -14.24 -5.00 9.84
N GLU A 20 -14.82 -4.33 10.84
CA GLU A 20 -15.32 -2.97 10.65
C GLU A 20 -14.14 -2.01 10.59
N VAL A 21 -14.10 -1.16 9.56
CA VAL A 21 -13.02 -0.17 9.40
C VAL A 21 -12.97 0.77 10.61
N SER A 22 -14.13 1.10 11.18
CA SER A 22 -14.21 1.95 12.39
C SER A 22 -13.55 1.32 13.62
N ASP A 23 -13.34 0.01 13.63
CA ASP A 23 -12.70 -0.69 14.75
C ASP A 23 -11.18 -0.81 14.57
N ILE A 24 -10.62 -0.33 13.47
CA ILE A 24 -9.18 -0.40 13.21
C ILE A 24 -8.47 0.72 13.96
N ALA A 25 -7.59 0.34 14.88
CA ALA A 25 -6.78 1.27 15.66
C ALA A 25 -5.47 1.61 14.93
N THR A 26 -4.89 0.64 14.22
CA THR A 26 -3.62 0.81 13.50
C THR A 26 -3.68 0.03 12.20
N ALA A 27 -3.16 0.61 11.13
CA ALA A 27 -3.00 -0.09 9.86
C ALA A 27 -1.71 0.35 9.21
N ILE A 28 -0.98 -0.60 8.61
CA ILE A 28 0.28 -0.33 7.92
C ILE A 28 0.24 -1.02 6.56
N LEU A 29 0.44 -0.24 5.51
CA LEU A 29 0.68 -0.71 4.16
C LEU A 29 2.18 -0.79 3.95
N THR A 30 2.68 -1.94 3.53
CA THR A 30 4.08 -2.10 3.16
C THR A 30 4.19 -2.58 1.72
N ILE A 31 5.15 -2.00 0.99
CA ILE A 31 5.59 -2.50 -0.32
C ILE A 31 7.04 -2.89 -0.15
N LYS A 32 7.30 -4.19 -0.28
CA LYS A 32 8.60 -4.79 0.00
C LYS A 32 9.26 -5.22 -1.31
N LYS A 33 10.49 -4.77 -1.50
CA LYS A 33 11.34 -5.19 -2.62
C LYS A 33 12.45 -6.08 -2.09
N GLY A 34 12.40 -7.38 -2.43
CA GLY A 34 13.33 -8.34 -1.85
C GLY A 34 13.13 -8.44 -0.33
N HIS A 35 14.17 -8.15 0.44
CA HIS A 35 14.12 -8.17 1.91
C HIS A 35 13.91 -6.79 2.52
N ASN A 36 13.79 -5.74 1.70
CA ASN A 36 13.69 -4.37 2.17
C ASN A 36 12.30 -3.78 1.96
N ILE A 37 11.79 -3.08 2.97
CA ILE A 37 10.57 -2.30 2.84
C ILE A 37 10.92 -1.02 2.09
N ALA A 38 10.40 -0.88 0.87
CA ALA A 38 10.64 0.28 0.04
C ALA A 38 9.66 1.42 0.31
N ILE A 39 8.39 1.07 0.60
CA ILE A 39 7.34 2.04 0.86
C ILE A 39 6.54 1.57 2.07
N GLU A 40 6.30 2.47 3.02
CA GLU A 40 5.48 2.20 4.19
C GLU A 40 4.51 3.36 4.39
N LYS A 41 3.23 3.04 4.57
CA LYS A 41 2.17 3.99 4.85
C LYS A 41 1.40 3.55 6.09
N THR A 42 0.94 4.51 6.87
CA THR A 42 0.18 4.24 8.10
C THR A 42 -1.29 4.60 7.95
N LEU A 43 -2.08 4.31 8.98
CA LEU A 43 -3.50 4.65 8.98
C LEU A 43 -3.74 6.15 8.82
N SER A 44 -2.85 6.98 9.37
CA SER A 44 -2.97 8.45 9.24
C SER A 44 -2.82 8.92 7.80
N ASP A 45 -2.17 8.15 6.94
CA ASP A 45 -2.01 8.45 5.52
C ASP A 45 -3.17 7.93 4.66
N ALA A 46 -4.07 7.15 5.26
CA ALA A 46 -5.11 6.46 4.51
C ALA A 46 -6.34 7.34 4.29
N ILE A 47 -7.00 7.09 3.17
CA ILE A 47 -8.35 7.58 2.91
C ILE A 47 -9.31 6.51 3.44
N VAL A 48 -10.13 6.86 4.44
CA VAL A 48 -11.04 5.93 5.09
C VAL A 48 -12.38 5.92 4.36
N GLY A 49 -12.76 4.75 3.87
CA GLY A 49 -14.08 4.50 3.30
C GLY A 49 -14.98 3.76 4.28
N GLU A 50 -16.15 3.35 3.82
CA GLU A 50 -17.09 2.59 4.65
C GLU A 50 -16.53 1.23 5.06
N ASP A 51 -15.95 0.51 4.11
CA ASP A 51 -15.36 -0.82 4.30
C ASP A 51 -13.95 -0.92 3.72
N THR A 52 -13.33 0.21 3.37
CA THR A 52 -12.03 0.26 2.69
C THR A 52 -11.07 1.22 3.38
N LEU A 53 -9.78 0.91 3.22
CA LEU A 53 -8.69 1.85 3.41
C LEU A 53 -7.96 1.99 2.08
N SER A 54 -7.64 3.22 1.71
CA SER A 54 -6.94 3.52 0.46
C SER A 54 -5.73 4.39 0.73
N TRP A 55 -4.65 4.10 0.02
CA TRP A 55 -3.40 4.87 0.12
C TRP A 55 -2.97 5.32 -1.26
N ARG A 56 -2.76 6.62 -1.41
CA ARG A 56 -2.20 7.18 -2.64
C ARG A 56 -0.67 7.20 -2.53
N LEU A 57 0.00 6.61 -3.52
CA LEU A 57 1.46 6.67 -3.59
C LEU A 57 1.89 7.98 -4.23
N THR A 58 3.03 8.50 -3.80
CA THR A 58 3.61 9.71 -4.37
C THR A 58 4.49 9.38 -5.58
N GLN A 59 4.79 10.40 -6.40
CA GLN A 59 5.73 10.24 -7.51
C GLN A 59 7.07 9.71 -7.02
N ALA A 60 7.61 10.30 -5.94
CA ALA A 60 8.88 9.88 -5.38
C ALA A 60 8.85 8.42 -4.91
N GLN A 61 7.75 7.97 -4.32
CA GLN A 61 7.62 6.60 -3.86
C GLN A 61 7.62 5.61 -5.02
N THR A 62 6.85 5.85 -6.08
CA THR A 62 6.81 4.94 -7.22
C THR A 62 8.10 4.97 -8.05
N LEU A 63 8.83 6.09 -8.04
CA LEU A 63 10.15 6.18 -8.66
C LEU A 63 11.21 5.35 -7.91
N SER A 64 11.02 5.10 -6.63
CA SER A 64 12.00 4.41 -5.78
C SER A 64 12.01 2.89 -5.98
N VAL A 65 11.04 2.33 -6.69
CA VAL A 65 10.91 0.88 -6.85
C VAL A 65 10.87 0.54 -8.33
N LEU A 66 11.64 -0.46 -8.75
CA LEU A 66 11.61 -0.97 -10.12
C LEU A 66 11.56 -2.50 -10.06
N GLY A 67 10.73 -3.10 -10.90
CA GLY A 67 10.54 -4.54 -10.96
C GLY A 67 9.44 -5.03 -10.03
N SER A 68 9.49 -6.32 -9.69
CA SER A 68 8.47 -6.95 -8.85
C SER A 68 8.65 -6.61 -7.39
N ALA A 69 7.55 -6.27 -6.73
CA ALA A 69 7.51 -6.00 -5.29
C ALA A 69 6.25 -6.63 -4.69
N GLU A 70 6.26 -6.86 -3.38
CA GLU A 70 5.11 -7.41 -2.67
C GLU A 70 4.42 -6.33 -1.87
N VAL A 71 3.09 -6.22 -2.00
CA VAL A 71 2.29 -5.34 -1.16
C VAL A 71 1.53 -6.17 -0.13
N MET A 72 1.47 -5.67 1.09
CA MET A 72 0.73 -6.30 2.19
C MET A 72 0.21 -5.23 3.13
N ILE A 73 -0.94 -5.49 3.73
CA ILE A 73 -1.53 -4.61 4.74
C ILE A 73 -1.65 -5.40 6.03
N ASN A 74 -1.19 -4.82 7.11
CA ASN A 74 -1.37 -5.35 8.47
C ASN A 74 -2.19 -4.35 9.28
N TRP A 75 -3.03 -4.85 10.17
CA TRP A 75 -3.85 -3.97 11.03
C TRP A 75 -4.01 -4.58 12.41
N VAL A 76 -4.35 -3.70 13.36
CA VAL A 76 -4.74 -4.09 14.72
C VAL A 76 -6.04 -3.37 15.03
N THR A 77 -7.02 -4.10 15.55
CA THR A 77 -8.29 -3.52 15.97
C THR A 77 -8.18 -2.87 17.35
N THR A 78 -9.16 -2.08 17.73
CA THR A 78 -9.25 -1.48 19.07
C THR A 78 -9.32 -2.55 20.18
N GLY A 79 -9.80 -3.74 19.84
CA GLY A 79 -9.81 -4.90 20.76
C GLY A 79 -8.50 -5.67 20.81
N GLY A 80 -7.46 -5.23 20.08
CA GLY A 80 -6.15 -5.86 20.08
C GLY A 80 -6.00 -7.04 19.14
N ILE A 81 -6.96 -7.26 18.25
CA ILE A 81 -6.89 -8.36 17.28
C ILE A 81 -6.06 -7.91 16.06
N ARG A 82 -5.01 -8.65 15.76
CA ARG A 82 -4.16 -8.40 14.60
C ARG A 82 -4.62 -9.21 13.39
N GLY A 83 -4.73 -8.54 12.25
CA GLY A 83 -4.98 -9.19 10.96
C GLY A 83 -3.97 -8.76 9.91
N GLY A 84 -3.99 -9.45 8.79
CA GLY A 84 -3.13 -9.14 7.66
C GLY A 84 -3.78 -9.59 6.36
N SER A 85 -3.46 -8.90 5.28
CA SER A 85 -3.88 -9.27 3.93
C SER A 85 -2.99 -10.38 3.39
N ASN A 86 -3.41 -11.00 2.30
CA ASN A 86 -2.51 -11.81 1.49
C ASN A 86 -1.45 -10.90 0.86
N LYS A 87 -0.27 -11.47 0.59
CA LYS A 87 0.75 -10.78 -0.17
C LYS A 87 0.33 -10.73 -1.63
N THR A 88 0.38 -9.55 -2.22
CA THR A 88 0.03 -9.34 -3.63
C THR A 88 1.23 -8.77 -4.35
N MET A 89 1.52 -9.30 -5.53
CA MET A 89 2.63 -8.81 -6.33
C MET A 89 2.23 -7.61 -7.16
N LEU A 90 3.12 -6.63 -7.19
CA LEU A 90 3.03 -5.45 -8.06
C LEU A 90 4.27 -5.42 -8.94
N LEU A 91 4.10 -5.03 -10.20
CA LEU A 91 5.22 -4.81 -11.12
C LEU A 91 5.38 -3.31 -11.36
N PHE A 92 6.52 -2.78 -10.94
CA PHE A 92 6.86 -1.38 -11.20
C PHE A 92 7.69 -1.32 -12.49
N THR A 93 7.18 -0.56 -13.47
CA THR A 93 7.80 -0.45 -14.81
C THR A 93 8.37 0.94 -15.02
N GLY A 94 9.48 1.01 -15.78
CA GLY A 94 10.16 2.25 -16.07
C GLY A 94 9.31 3.21 -16.89
N ASN A 95 9.53 4.50 -16.68
CA ASN A 95 8.91 5.59 -17.42
C ASN A 95 10.00 6.32 -18.23
N HIS A 96 9.60 7.05 -19.27
CA HIS A 96 10.52 7.92 -20.00
C HIS A 96 11.06 9.03 -19.10
N ILE A 97 10.21 9.54 -18.19
CA ILE A 97 10.58 10.58 -17.22
C ILE A 97 10.72 9.90 -15.86
N MET A 98 11.94 9.80 -15.36
CA MET A 98 12.27 9.13 -14.10
C MET A 98 12.59 10.14 -13.00
N GLU A 99 11.94 11.30 -13.03
CA GLU A 99 12.04 12.33 -12.01
C GLU A 99 10.66 12.87 -11.64
N VAL A 100 10.57 13.53 -10.50
CA VAL A 100 9.32 14.17 -10.04
C VAL A 100 9.05 15.40 -10.92
N ILE A 101 7.83 15.48 -11.42
CA ILE A 101 7.41 16.62 -12.25
C ILE A 101 6.27 17.39 -11.60
#